data_bd5e791b9637d49b276a3b7bf6857185
#
_entry.id   bd5e791b9637d49b276a3b7bf6857185
#
_cell.length_a   1.000
_cell.length_b   1.000
_cell.length_c   1.000
_cell.angle_alpha   90.00
_cell.angle_beta   90.00
_cell.angle_gamma   90.00
#
_symmetry.space_group_name_H-M   'P 1'
#
loop_
_entity.id
_entity.type
_entity.pdbx_description
1 polymer ?
#
loop_
_entity_poly.entity_id
_entity_poly.type
_entity_poly.pdbx_seq_one_letter_code
_entity_poly.pdbx_strand_id
1 'polypeptide(L)'
;MRLGAAVFAVLVVASLAAATTADASGPLPVTFVGDSVPASISYIPAAQAQLRRGLKVRLDLRVCRRLVQPSCTYQGETPPSALQAVQGYGRSLGRVLIVNVGYNESSAGYRQGVDRIMRAALAQGAAGVVWVTLRETRSIYHGTNVVIKAAAKRWPQLLVADWNAFSSGKPWFGDDGLHLTATGATALAAFLRPYVWKVAAGPRPH
;
A
#
# COMPACT_ATOMS: atom_id res chain seq x y z
N MET A 1 13.90 -51.48 -60.91
CA MET A 1 13.55 -50.14 -60.38
C MET A 1 13.23 -50.27 -58.90
N ARG A 2 14.11 -49.77 -58.02
CA ARG A 2 13.91 -49.74 -56.58
C ARG A 2 13.87 -48.30 -56.19
N LEU A 3 12.69 -47.81 -55.72
CA LEU A 3 12.51 -46.48 -55.15
C LEU A 3 13.01 -46.49 -53.67
N GLY A 4 13.99 -45.66 -53.38
CA GLY A 4 14.42 -45.38 -52.02
C GLY A 4 13.59 -44.28 -51.41
N ALA A 5 12.97 -44.56 -50.28
CA ALA A 5 12.26 -43.57 -49.48
C ALA A 5 13.26 -42.84 -48.56
N ALA A 6 13.41 -41.55 -48.74
CA ALA A 6 14.18 -40.71 -47.84
C ALA A 6 13.30 -40.24 -46.64
N VAL A 7 13.69 -40.63 -45.43
CA VAL A 7 13.06 -40.19 -44.20
C VAL A 7 13.73 -38.88 -43.74
N PHE A 8 13.01 -37.79 -43.79
CA PHE A 8 13.46 -36.50 -43.19
C PHE A 8 13.08 -36.48 -41.70
N ALA A 9 14.12 -36.53 -40.86
CA ALA A 9 13.96 -36.32 -39.43
C ALA A 9 13.93 -34.80 -39.14
N VAL A 10 12.78 -34.30 -38.66
CA VAL A 10 12.64 -32.91 -38.21
C VAL A 10 13.07 -32.83 -36.73
N LEU A 11 14.22 -32.23 -36.48
CA LEU A 11 14.68 -31.89 -35.13
C LEU A 11 13.93 -30.64 -34.62
N VAL A 12 13.01 -30.83 -33.69
CA VAL A 12 12.38 -29.74 -32.95
C VAL A 12 13.31 -29.34 -31.80
N VAL A 13 14.00 -28.21 -31.94
CA VAL A 13 14.80 -27.61 -30.88
C VAL A 13 13.85 -26.80 -29.98
N ALA A 14 13.46 -27.34 -28.83
CA ALA A 14 12.73 -26.64 -27.81
C ALA A 14 13.68 -25.67 -27.07
N SER A 15 13.61 -24.39 -27.42
CA SER A 15 14.30 -23.34 -26.68
C SER A 15 13.61 -23.12 -25.31
N LEU A 16 14.18 -23.64 -24.22
CA LEU A 16 13.83 -23.24 -22.88
C LEU A 16 14.31 -21.80 -22.67
N ALA A 17 13.37 -20.85 -22.73
CA ALA A 17 13.61 -19.50 -22.25
C ALA A 17 13.69 -19.56 -20.72
N ALA A 18 14.90 -19.58 -20.17
CA ALA A 18 15.13 -19.37 -18.74
C ALA A 18 14.66 -17.96 -18.41
N ALA A 19 13.53 -17.85 -17.71
CA ALA A 19 13.09 -16.60 -17.11
C ALA A 19 14.14 -16.22 -16.05
N THR A 20 15.07 -15.34 -16.41
CA THR A 20 15.98 -14.71 -15.44
C THR A 20 15.14 -13.88 -14.50
N THR A 21 14.90 -14.39 -13.29
CA THR A 21 14.44 -13.57 -12.18
C THR A 21 15.55 -12.55 -11.91
N ALA A 22 15.36 -11.33 -12.39
CA ALA A 22 16.22 -10.22 -12.05
C ALA A 22 16.14 -10.05 -10.52
N ASP A 23 17.20 -10.49 -9.83
CA ASP A 23 17.43 -10.16 -8.43
C ASP A 23 17.55 -8.63 -8.37
N ALA A 24 16.47 -7.98 -7.95
CA ALA A 24 16.46 -6.54 -7.77
C ALA A 24 17.29 -6.25 -6.50
N SER A 25 18.61 -6.16 -6.66
CA SER A 25 19.58 -5.96 -5.57
C SER A 25 19.50 -4.59 -4.87
N GLY A 26 18.45 -3.83 -5.14
CA GLY A 26 18.23 -2.50 -4.57
C GLY A 26 17.10 -2.46 -3.50
N PRO A 27 17.02 -1.36 -2.73
CA PRO A 27 15.96 -1.17 -1.77
C PRO A 27 14.57 -1.24 -2.43
N LEU A 28 13.64 -1.98 -1.82
CA LEU A 28 12.28 -2.18 -2.32
C LEU A 28 11.54 -0.83 -2.45
N PRO A 29 11.05 -0.44 -3.66
CA PRO A 29 10.35 0.81 -3.84
C PRO A 29 8.92 0.73 -3.29
N VAL A 30 8.59 1.68 -2.40
CA VAL A 30 7.32 1.78 -1.69
C VAL A 30 6.80 3.20 -1.76
N THR A 31 5.51 3.39 -2.01
CA THR A 31 4.84 4.68 -1.82
C THR A 31 3.86 4.56 -0.65
N PHE A 32 3.92 5.52 0.26
CA PHE A 32 2.99 5.62 1.38
C PHE A 32 2.09 6.84 1.19
N VAL A 33 0.83 6.60 0.85
CA VAL A 33 -0.20 7.63 0.71
C VAL A 33 -1.03 7.65 2.00
N GLY A 34 -1.07 8.81 2.66
CA GLY A 34 -1.75 8.97 3.94
C GLY A 34 -2.41 10.34 4.11
N ASP A 35 -3.25 10.45 5.14
CA ASP A 35 -3.81 11.72 5.61
C ASP A 35 -3.01 12.30 6.79
N SER A 36 -3.64 13.08 7.68
CA SER A 36 -2.96 13.76 8.78
C SER A 36 -2.39 12.82 9.85
N VAL A 37 -3.00 11.67 10.09
CA VAL A 37 -2.58 10.78 11.19
C VAL A 37 -1.20 10.18 10.93
N PRO A 38 -0.90 9.54 9.79
CA PRO A 38 0.45 9.08 9.51
C PRO A 38 1.42 10.21 9.15
N ALA A 39 0.95 11.46 8.96
CA ALA A 39 1.81 12.59 8.54
C ALA A 39 2.95 12.86 9.53
N SER A 40 2.79 12.51 10.83
CA SER A 40 3.84 12.63 11.82
C SER A 40 5.14 11.88 11.45
N ILE A 41 5.06 10.80 10.66
CA ILE A 41 6.24 10.10 10.15
C ILE A 41 7.14 11.05 9.34
N SER A 42 6.57 12.03 8.62
CA SER A 42 7.34 12.99 7.82
C SER A 42 8.19 13.95 8.65
N TYR A 43 7.85 14.15 9.93
CA TYR A 43 8.55 15.09 10.82
C TYR A 43 9.44 14.40 11.84
N ILE A 44 9.33 13.08 12.01
CA ILE A 44 10.04 12.31 13.03
C ILE A 44 11.17 11.51 12.39
N PRO A 45 12.45 11.94 12.51
CA PRO A 45 13.57 11.27 11.87
C PRO A 45 13.70 9.79 12.25
N ALA A 46 13.44 9.44 13.52
CA ALA A 46 13.48 8.05 13.98
C ALA A 46 12.42 7.19 13.27
N ALA A 47 11.21 7.70 13.05
CA ALA A 47 10.15 6.99 12.33
C ALA A 47 10.53 6.81 10.85
N GLN A 48 11.08 7.83 10.20
CA GLN A 48 11.59 7.72 8.83
C GLN A 48 12.71 6.69 8.71
N ALA A 49 13.70 6.75 9.58
CA ALA A 49 14.80 5.79 9.61
C ALA A 49 14.29 4.36 9.81
N GLN A 50 13.34 4.18 10.74
CA GLN A 50 12.73 2.89 10.99
C GLN A 50 11.98 2.36 9.76
N LEU A 51 11.19 3.19 9.08
CA LEU A 51 10.42 2.77 7.90
C LEU A 51 11.32 2.44 6.71
N ARG A 52 12.40 3.21 6.52
CA ARG A 52 13.30 3.10 5.35
C ARG A 52 14.30 1.95 5.39
N ARG A 53 14.40 1.17 6.47
CA ARG A 53 15.35 0.04 6.54
C ARG A 53 15.07 -1.00 5.45
N GLY A 54 15.92 -1.04 4.40
CA GLY A 54 15.77 -1.91 3.23
C GLY A 54 14.67 -1.47 2.25
N LEU A 55 14.04 -0.31 2.46
CA LEU A 55 12.96 0.21 1.64
C LEU A 55 13.33 1.58 1.05
N LYS A 56 13.02 1.80 -0.23
CA LYS A 56 13.02 3.12 -0.88
C LYS A 56 11.63 3.72 -0.75
N VAL A 57 11.36 4.44 0.34
CA VAL A 57 10.02 4.95 0.66
C VAL A 57 9.82 6.37 0.16
N ARG A 58 8.77 6.57 -0.64
CA ARG A 58 8.16 7.87 -0.91
C ARG A 58 7.05 8.10 0.10
N LEU A 59 7.15 9.16 0.89
CA LEU A 59 6.10 9.62 1.80
C LEU A 59 5.25 10.66 1.09
N ASP A 60 3.97 10.38 0.90
CA ASP A 60 2.97 11.32 0.39
C ASP A 60 1.82 11.38 1.41
N LEU A 61 2.13 12.02 2.53
CA LEU A 61 1.29 12.14 3.71
C LEU A 61 0.80 13.59 3.80
N ARG A 62 -0.50 13.80 3.63
CA ARG A 62 -1.07 15.15 3.50
C ARG A 62 -2.25 15.36 4.45
N VAL A 63 -2.17 16.40 5.25
CA VAL A 63 -3.29 16.83 6.09
C VAL A 63 -4.52 17.06 5.21
N CYS A 64 -5.72 16.77 5.72
CA CYS A 64 -6.99 16.94 5.03
C CYS A 64 -7.25 16.02 3.83
N ARG A 65 -6.32 15.13 3.46
CA ARG A 65 -6.52 14.22 2.33
C ARG A 65 -7.73 13.31 2.53
N ARG A 66 -8.51 13.16 1.47
CA ARG A 66 -9.58 12.18 1.33
C ARG A 66 -9.21 11.05 0.37
N LEU A 67 -9.97 9.95 0.44
CA LEU A 67 -9.68 8.76 -0.36
C LEU A 67 -9.90 9.02 -1.87
N VAL A 68 -11.11 9.45 -2.23
CA VAL A 68 -11.51 9.67 -3.64
C VAL A 68 -12.26 10.99 -3.85
N GLN A 69 -12.87 11.53 -2.81
CA GLN A 69 -13.57 12.81 -2.84
C GLN A 69 -12.56 13.98 -2.84
N PRO A 70 -12.98 15.17 -3.24
CA PRO A 70 -12.16 16.37 -3.08
C PRO A 70 -11.71 16.51 -1.61
N SER A 71 -10.42 16.69 -1.40
CA SER A 71 -9.83 16.91 -0.07
C SER A 71 -10.28 18.23 0.50
N CYS A 72 -10.24 18.38 1.84
CA CYS A 72 -10.48 19.67 2.46
C CYS A 72 -9.22 20.58 2.31
N THR A 73 -9.41 21.86 2.54
CA THR A 73 -8.32 22.84 2.55
C THR A 73 -7.77 22.98 3.97
N TYR A 74 -6.46 22.96 4.11
CA TYR A 74 -5.76 23.22 5.37
C TYR A 74 -4.59 24.18 5.10
N GLN A 75 -4.52 25.28 5.83
CA GLN A 75 -3.49 26.33 5.67
C GLN A 75 -3.32 26.80 4.20
N GLY A 76 -4.44 26.93 3.49
CA GLY A 76 -4.44 27.38 2.09
C GLY A 76 -4.14 26.29 1.05
N GLU A 77 -3.77 25.09 1.47
CA GLU A 77 -3.48 23.96 0.57
C GLU A 77 -4.63 22.95 0.55
N THR A 78 -5.02 22.54 -0.66
CA THR A 78 -5.96 21.43 -0.89
C THR A 78 -5.21 20.28 -1.57
N PRO A 79 -4.84 19.22 -0.84
CA PRO A 79 -4.07 18.13 -1.43
C PRO A 79 -4.91 17.32 -2.42
N PRO A 80 -4.30 16.69 -3.43
CA PRO A 80 -5.00 15.73 -4.25
C PRO A 80 -5.55 14.59 -3.40
N SER A 81 -6.70 14.03 -3.79
CA SER A 81 -7.21 12.81 -3.14
C SER A 81 -6.19 11.67 -3.27
N ALA A 82 -6.32 10.65 -2.42
CA ALA A 82 -5.43 9.48 -2.49
C ALA A 82 -5.48 8.82 -3.88
N LEU A 83 -6.66 8.74 -4.48
CA LEU A 83 -6.80 8.20 -5.84
C LEU A 83 -6.06 9.05 -6.88
N GLN A 84 -6.21 10.35 -6.84
CA GLN A 84 -5.50 11.26 -7.76
C GLN A 84 -3.97 11.15 -7.56
N ALA A 85 -3.50 11.09 -6.31
CA ALA A 85 -2.10 10.89 -6.02
C ALA A 85 -1.57 9.55 -6.58
N VAL A 86 -2.28 8.45 -6.31
CA VAL A 86 -1.92 7.12 -6.84
C VAL A 86 -1.87 7.14 -8.37
N GLN A 87 -2.89 7.70 -9.03
CA GLN A 87 -2.93 7.80 -10.48
C GLN A 87 -1.79 8.65 -11.04
N GLY A 88 -1.47 9.78 -10.38
CA GLY A 88 -0.41 10.69 -10.79
C GLY A 88 0.99 10.08 -10.75
N TYR A 89 1.23 9.09 -9.91
CA TYR A 89 2.53 8.42 -9.86
C TYR A 89 2.80 7.51 -11.06
N GLY A 90 1.79 6.97 -11.70
CA GLY A 90 1.95 6.06 -12.82
C GLY A 90 2.90 4.91 -12.44
N ARG A 91 3.78 4.53 -13.34
CA ARG A 91 4.77 3.45 -13.10
C ARG A 91 5.79 3.76 -12.00
N SER A 92 5.89 5.02 -11.54
CA SER A 92 6.75 5.41 -10.42
C SER A 92 6.13 5.16 -9.05
N LEU A 93 4.91 4.59 -8.98
CA LEU A 93 4.23 4.24 -7.73
C LEU A 93 5.07 3.31 -6.85
N GLY A 94 5.87 2.46 -7.46
CA GLY A 94 6.68 1.46 -6.76
C GLY A 94 5.98 0.11 -6.66
N ARG A 95 6.68 -0.85 -6.04
CA ARG A 95 6.21 -2.25 -5.96
C ARG A 95 5.12 -2.45 -4.91
N VAL A 96 5.12 -1.65 -3.83
CA VAL A 96 4.11 -1.72 -2.77
C VAL A 96 3.54 -0.33 -2.51
N LEU A 97 2.21 -0.25 -2.44
CA LEU A 97 1.50 0.92 -1.97
C LEU A 97 1.05 0.70 -0.51
N ILE A 98 1.31 1.66 0.37
CA ILE A 98 0.71 1.72 1.70
C ILE A 98 -0.39 2.79 1.66
N VAL A 99 -1.58 2.48 2.18
CA VAL A 99 -2.70 3.43 2.29
C VAL A 99 -3.14 3.54 3.75
N ASN A 100 -3.09 4.76 4.29
CA ASN A 100 -3.67 5.10 5.59
C ASN A 100 -4.43 6.43 5.45
N VAL A 101 -5.60 6.36 4.84
CA VAL A 101 -6.51 7.48 4.56
C VAL A 101 -7.91 7.08 4.96
N GLY A 102 -8.64 7.97 5.63
CA GLY A 102 -10.03 7.70 6.02
C GLY A 102 -10.53 8.54 7.19
N TYR A 103 -9.65 9.25 7.84
CA TYR A 103 -10.03 10.09 8.99
C TYR A 103 -10.84 11.33 8.59
N ASN A 104 -10.83 11.71 7.33
CA ASN A 104 -11.58 12.85 6.76
C ASN A 104 -12.79 12.39 5.91
N GLU A 105 -13.19 11.12 6.02
CA GLU A 105 -14.23 10.50 5.20
C GLU A 105 -15.50 10.23 6.01
N SER A 106 -16.61 10.02 5.26
CA SER A 106 -17.72 9.18 5.73
C SER A 106 -17.48 7.73 5.25
N SER A 107 -18.08 6.74 5.93
CA SER A 107 -18.00 5.35 5.46
C SER A 107 -18.79 5.11 4.15
N ALA A 108 -19.71 6.03 3.82
CA ALA A 108 -20.47 5.98 2.58
C ALA A 108 -19.55 6.13 1.36
N GLY A 109 -19.60 5.18 0.46
CA GLY A 109 -18.73 5.18 -0.74
C GLY A 109 -17.28 4.72 -0.51
N TYR A 110 -16.87 4.48 0.72
CA TYR A 110 -15.49 4.09 1.02
C TYR A 110 -15.10 2.76 0.32
N ARG A 111 -16.03 1.81 0.24
CA ARG A 111 -15.84 0.54 -0.48
C ARG A 111 -15.46 0.76 -1.95
N GLN A 112 -16.23 1.60 -2.64
CA GLN A 112 -15.96 1.93 -4.05
C GLN A 112 -14.61 2.66 -4.20
N GLY A 113 -14.25 3.50 -3.22
CA GLY A 113 -12.96 4.16 -3.14
C GLY A 113 -11.80 3.16 -3.03
N VAL A 114 -11.92 2.18 -2.14
CA VAL A 114 -10.95 1.08 -2.02
C VAL A 114 -10.77 0.36 -3.35
N ASP A 115 -11.87 -0.03 -4.00
CA ASP A 115 -11.84 -0.77 -5.26
C ASP A 115 -11.20 0.07 -6.40
N ARG A 116 -11.38 1.40 -6.39
CA ARG A 116 -10.74 2.32 -7.36
C ARG A 116 -9.22 2.42 -7.13
N ILE A 117 -8.79 2.57 -5.87
CA ILE A 117 -7.37 2.60 -5.50
C ILE A 117 -6.68 1.29 -5.87
N MET A 118 -7.31 0.14 -5.56
CA MET A 118 -6.75 -1.17 -5.90
C MET A 118 -6.54 -1.33 -7.40
N ARG A 119 -7.55 -1.01 -8.21
CA ARG A 119 -7.43 -1.06 -9.68
C ARG A 119 -6.31 -0.14 -10.18
N ALA A 120 -6.24 1.09 -9.68
CA ALA A 120 -5.21 2.04 -10.10
C ALA A 120 -3.80 1.54 -9.73
N ALA A 121 -3.60 1.05 -8.51
CA ALA A 121 -2.30 0.56 -8.05
C ALA A 121 -1.81 -0.66 -8.85
N LEU A 122 -2.68 -1.64 -9.07
CA LEU A 122 -2.34 -2.85 -9.82
C LEU A 122 -2.09 -2.56 -11.30
N ALA A 123 -2.87 -1.68 -11.92
CA ALA A 123 -2.65 -1.24 -13.31
C ALA A 123 -1.30 -0.53 -13.50
N GLN A 124 -0.73 0.07 -12.44
CA GLN A 124 0.57 0.73 -12.45
C GLN A 124 1.73 -0.21 -12.09
N GLY A 125 1.46 -1.50 -11.88
CA GLY A 125 2.47 -2.53 -11.63
C GLY A 125 2.83 -2.73 -10.16
N ALA A 126 2.04 -2.22 -9.21
CA ALA A 126 2.21 -2.58 -7.81
C ALA A 126 1.94 -4.09 -7.62
N ALA A 127 2.78 -4.78 -6.85
CA ALA A 127 2.54 -6.17 -6.47
C ALA A 127 1.34 -6.30 -5.53
N GLY A 128 1.05 -5.25 -4.76
CA GLY A 128 -0.11 -5.16 -3.90
C GLY A 128 -0.11 -3.95 -3.00
N VAL A 129 -1.09 -3.92 -2.11
CA VAL A 129 -1.39 -2.79 -1.24
C VAL A 129 -1.45 -3.24 0.22
N VAL A 130 -0.76 -2.51 1.09
CA VAL A 130 -0.94 -2.58 2.54
C VAL A 130 -1.98 -1.53 2.93
N TRP A 131 -3.13 -1.96 3.41
CA TRP A 131 -4.16 -1.05 3.88
C TRP A 131 -4.20 -1.01 5.40
N VAL A 132 -4.00 0.18 5.97
CA VAL A 132 -3.91 0.37 7.43
C VAL A 132 -5.30 0.68 7.97
N THR A 133 -5.72 -0.02 9.03
CA THR A 133 -6.97 0.33 9.71
C THR A 133 -6.83 1.64 10.48
N LEU A 134 -7.95 2.33 10.63
CA LEU A 134 -8.03 3.59 11.38
C LEU A 134 -8.15 3.30 12.87
N ARG A 135 -7.55 4.14 13.72
CA ARG A 135 -7.83 4.11 15.16
C ARG A 135 -9.29 4.51 15.40
N GLU A 136 -10.03 3.67 16.09
CA GLU A 136 -11.47 3.84 16.31
C GLU A 136 -11.77 4.76 17.51
N THR A 137 -11.41 6.04 17.40
CA THR A 137 -11.81 7.07 18.37
C THR A 137 -13.24 7.60 18.16
N ARG A 138 -13.85 7.25 17.02
CA ARG A 138 -15.22 7.62 16.62
C ARG A 138 -15.89 6.45 15.90
N SER A 139 -17.21 6.31 16.06
CA SER A 139 -18.00 5.24 15.44
C SER A 139 -17.87 5.15 13.92
N ILE A 140 -17.70 6.30 13.25
CA ILE A 140 -17.51 6.35 11.81
C ILE A 140 -16.23 5.60 11.35
N TYR A 141 -15.17 5.61 12.17
CA TYR A 141 -13.93 4.89 11.85
C TYR A 141 -14.10 3.39 11.98
N HIS A 142 -14.96 2.92 12.89
CA HIS A 142 -15.36 1.52 12.97
C HIS A 142 -15.98 1.06 11.64
N GLY A 143 -16.99 1.78 11.13
CA GLY A 143 -17.61 1.46 9.83
C GLY A 143 -16.61 1.42 8.70
N THR A 144 -15.67 2.35 8.66
CA THR A 144 -14.57 2.36 7.67
C THR A 144 -13.67 1.13 7.82
N ASN A 145 -13.31 0.73 9.04
CA ASN A 145 -12.48 -0.45 9.29
C ASN A 145 -13.18 -1.76 8.89
N VAL A 146 -14.49 -1.87 9.08
CA VAL A 146 -15.27 -3.01 8.57
C VAL A 146 -15.12 -3.12 7.05
N VAL A 147 -15.22 -2.01 6.32
CA VAL A 147 -15.04 -1.98 4.87
C VAL A 147 -13.60 -2.36 4.47
N ILE A 148 -12.58 -1.83 5.17
CA ILE A 148 -11.17 -2.16 4.92
C ILE A 148 -10.93 -3.68 5.10
N LYS A 149 -11.37 -4.24 6.23
CA LYS A 149 -11.21 -5.68 6.51
C LYS A 149 -11.94 -6.56 5.49
N ALA A 150 -13.14 -6.16 5.08
CA ALA A 150 -13.90 -6.88 4.05
C ALA A 150 -13.25 -6.79 2.65
N ALA A 151 -12.45 -5.77 2.37
CA ALA A 151 -11.78 -5.61 1.09
C ALA A 151 -10.72 -6.71 0.84
N ALA A 152 -10.05 -7.21 1.88
CA ALA A 152 -9.07 -8.29 1.75
C ALA A 152 -9.67 -9.60 1.20
N LYS A 153 -10.98 -9.82 1.38
CA LYS A 153 -11.69 -10.97 0.80
C LYS A 153 -11.92 -10.83 -0.72
N ARG A 154 -11.93 -9.58 -1.23
CA ARG A 154 -12.17 -9.28 -2.66
C ARG A 154 -10.87 -9.09 -3.45
N TRP A 155 -9.81 -8.66 -2.75
CA TRP A 155 -8.53 -8.31 -3.34
C TRP A 155 -7.41 -9.12 -2.73
N PRO A 156 -7.01 -10.26 -3.33
CA PRO A 156 -5.91 -11.09 -2.80
C PRO A 156 -4.58 -10.32 -2.65
N GLN A 157 -4.40 -9.23 -3.42
CA GLN A 157 -3.24 -8.35 -3.37
C GLN A 157 -3.34 -7.27 -2.27
N LEU A 158 -4.46 -7.22 -1.50
CA LEU A 158 -4.63 -6.30 -0.38
C LEU A 158 -4.36 -7.02 0.93
N LEU A 159 -3.39 -6.51 1.70
CA LEU A 159 -3.11 -6.98 3.05
C LEU A 159 -3.53 -5.91 4.06
N VAL A 160 -4.40 -6.27 4.99
CA VAL A 160 -4.81 -5.37 6.07
C VAL A 160 -3.77 -5.36 7.18
N ALA A 161 -3.25 -4.18 7.49
CA ALA A 161 -2.42 -3.91 8.66
C ALA A 161 -3.34 -3.35 9.77
N ASP A 162 -3.72 -4.20 10.73
CA ASP A 162 -4.68 -3.81 11.77
C ASP A 162 -4.04 -2.94 12.87
N TRP A 163 -3.81 -1.68 12.52
CA TRP A 163 -3.27 -0.66 13.43
C TRP A 163 -4.19 -0.39 14.60
N ASN A 164 -5.52 -0.43 14.39
CA ASN A 164 -6.47 -0.23 15.47
C ASN A 164 -6.26 -1.23 16.61
N ALA A 165 -6.18 -2.52 16.28
CA ALA A 165 -5.94 -3.55 17.27
C ALA A 165 -4.53 -3.45 17.88
N PHE A 166 -3.49 -3.24 17.05
CA PHE A 166 -2.10 -3.19 17.49
C PHE A 166 -1.80 -2.00 18.42
N SER A 167 -2.43 -0.85 18.16
CA SER A 167 -2.21 0.39 18.94
C SER A 167 -3.13 0.52 20.16
N SER A 168 -4.02 -0.43 20.38
CA SER A 168 -4.96 -0.40 21.52
C SER A 168 -4.21 -0.39 22.85
N GLY A 169 -4.63 0.53 23.75
CA GLY A 169 -4.02 0.69 25.08
C GLY A 169 -2.58 1.27 25.06
N LYS A 170 -2.06 1.72 23.92
CA LYS A 170 -0.71 2.25 23.84
C LYS A 170 -0.69 3.78 24.00
N PRO A 171 0.32 4.33 24.70
CA PRO A 171 0.48 5.78 24.90
C PRO A 171 1.17 6.44 23.69
N TRP A 172 0.64 6.19 22.49
CA TRP A 172 1.26 6.58 21.22
C TRP A 172 0.58 7.76 20.53
N PHE A 173 -0.40 8.36 21.19
CA PHE A 173 -1.27 9.39 20.63
C PHE A 173 -1.16 10.67 21.47
N GLY A 174 -1.34 11.81 20.82
CA GLY A 174 -1.44 13.10 21.49
C GLY A 174 -2.76 13.24 22.25
N ASP A 175 -3.00 14.45 22.79
CA ASP A 175 -4.16 14.76 23.64
C ASP A 175 -5.50 14.56 22.94
N ASP A 176 -5.54 14.64 21.62
CA ASP A 176 -6.73 14.34 20.82
C ASP A 176 -7.02 12.82 20.69
N GLY A 177 -6.16 11.99 21.23
CA GLY A 177 -6.26 10.54 21.17
C GLY A 177 -6.12 9.94 19.77
N LEU A 178 -5.76 10.75 18.75
CA LEU A 178 -5.76 10.36 17.33
C LEU A 178 -4.42 10.55 16.65
N HIS A 179 -3.85 11.76 16.67
CA HIS A 179 -2.58 12.05 16.04
C HIS A 179 -1.40 11.43 16.81
N LEU A 180 -0.42 10.94 16.09
CA LEU A 180 0.67 10.17 16.68
C LEU A 180 1.72 11.07 17.35
N THR A 181 2.13 10.69 18.54
CA THR A 181 3.38 11.21 19.15
C THR A 181 4.61 10.70 18.36
N ALA A 182 5.80 11.19 18.70
CA ALA A 182 7.05 10.70 18.11
C ALA A 182 7.23 9.19 18.31
N THR A 183 6.89 8.67 19.50
CA THR A 183 6.89 7.23 19.81
C THR A 183 5.85 6.50 18.97
N GLY A 184 4.65 7.03 18.83
CA GLY A 184 3.58 6.45 18.03
C GLY A 184 3.92 6.39 16.53
N ALA A 185 4.53 7.45 16.00
CA ALA A 185 4.99 7.48 14.61
C ALA A 185 6.07 6.44 14.34
N THR A 186 7.01 6.28 15.28
CA THR A 186 8.07 5.25 15.18
C THR A 186 7.49 3.84 15.29
N ALA A 187 6.50 3.64 16.17
CA ALA A 187 5.79 2.37 16.32
C ALA A 187 5.00 2.01 15.05
N LEU A 188 4.28 2.97 14.43
CA LEU A 188 3.58 2.75 13.17
C LEU A 188 4.56 2.36 12.05
N ALA A 189 5.68 3.08 11.96
CA ALA A 189 6.73 2.79 10.98
C ALA A 189 7.29 1.36 11.13
N ALA A 190 7.55 0.92 12.36
CA ALA A 190 8.00 -0.44 12.66
C ALA A 190 6.94 -1.49 12.32
N PHE A 191 5.70 -1.21 12.73
CA PHE A 191 4.55 -2.09 12.51
C PHE A 191 4.28 -2.38 11.03
N LEU A 192 4.42 -1.39 10.16
CA LEU A 192 4.12 -1.52 8.73
C LEU A 192 5.12 -2.40 7.96
N ARG A 193 6.37 -2.47 8.40
CA ARG A 193 7.46 -3.15 7.65
C ARG A 193 7.18 -4.62 7.30
N PRO A 194 6.79 -5.51 8.23
CA PRO A 194 6.50 -6.90 7.90
C PRO A 194 5.37 -7.05 6.88
N TYR A 195 4.37 -6.17 6.90
CA TYR A 195 3.29 -6.17 5.92
C TYR A 195 3.80 -5.80 4.52
N VAL A 196 4.69 -4.81 4.43
CA VAL A 196 5.30 -4.39 3.17
C VAL A 196 6.06 -5.56 2.53
N TRP A 197 6.92 -6.24 3.29
CA TRP A 197 7.67 -7.40 2.79
C TRP A 197 6.77 -8.55 2.39
N LYS A 198 5.71 -8.81 3.16
CA LYS A 198 4.73 -9.85 2.84
C LYS A 198 4.00 -9.59 1.53
N VAL A 199 3.58 -8.34 1.30
CA VAL A 199 2.94 -7.92 0.04
C VAL A 199 3.92 -7.99 -1.13
N ALA A 200 5.16 -7.55 -0.94
CA ALA A 200 6.19 -7.58 -1.98
C ALA A 200 6.54 -8.99 -2.46
N ALA A 201 6.45 -9.98 -1.57
CA ALA A 201 6.66 -11.39 -1.90
C ALA A 201 5.55 -11.99 -2.78
N GLY A 202 4.41 -11.27 -2.90
CA GLY A 202 3.24 -11.75 -3.64
C GLY A 202 2.46 -12.85 -2.90
N PRO A 203 1.31 -13.27 -3.45
CA PRO A 203 0.59 -14.44 -2.95
C PRO A 203 1.49 -15.67 -3.13
N ARG A 204 1.60 -16.51 -2.09
CA ARG A 204 2.27 -17.80 -2.23
C ARG A 204 1.45 -18.64 -3.20
N PRO A 205 2.07 -19.28 -4.20
CA PRO A 205 1.37 -20.31 -4.96
C PRO A 205 0.90 -21.39 -3.99
N HIS A 206 -0.37 -21.75 -4.10
CA HIS A 206 -0.98 -22.88 -3.36
C HIS A 206 -0.52 -24.19 -3.97
#